data_f0d780412c685302549f20f68ef61c8b
#
_entry.id   f0d780412c685302549f20f68ef61c8b
#
_cell.length_a   1.000
_cell.length_b   1.000
_cell.length_c   1.000
_cell.angle_alpha   90.00
_cell.angle_beta   90.00
_cell.angle_gamma   90.00
#
_symmetry.space_group_name_H-M   'P 1'
#
loop_
_entity.id
_entity.type
_entity.pdbx_description
1 polymer ?
#
loop_
_entity_poly.entity_id
_entity_poly.type
_entity_poly.pdbx_seq_one_letter_code
_entity_poly.pdbx_strand_id
1 'polypeptide(L)'
;MNYYQILGVSQDAGEDEIKKAYRQQAKVHHPDGGGDDAIFKQVSEAYQTLSDPKKRQQYNIKIGIADPLHDWQQQFWHAFGGGSGFSQQFDRTYGADAKGQDVRIRLNLTMDEIYYGTTKYVDTGEKKFNVKIPRGIKNGSKLRIRGKGRQHPYNSSAPRGDVMLIIQWIINPELIVNGDSIWVDVSLPFYDLLLGTRVQVKTPLFETEVEVPSNSYDGRMLEIEGMGMPIYNTDQYGKLMVKLHASPVNLNEQQLELIKQIKDSYDG
;
A
#
# COMPACT_ATOMS: atom_id res chain seq x y z
N MET A 1 26.47 -29.51 8.23
CA MET A 1 26.08 -30.26 9.45
C MET A 1 25.08 -29.45 10.24
N ASN A 2 24.03 -30.09 10.76
CA ASN A 2 23.08 -29.43 11.64
C ASN A 2 23.48 -29.67 13.12
N TYR A 3 22.94 -28.89 14.06
CA TYR A 3 23.31 -28.94 15.47
C TYR A 3 23.05 -30.28 16.14
N TYR A 4 22.06 -31.06 15.70
CA TYR A 4 21.84 -32.41 16.18
C TYR A 4 22.93 -33.36 15.75
N GLN A 5 23.44 -33.23 14.52
CA GLN A 5 24.58 -34.01 14.01
C GLN A 5 25.90 -33.65 14.72
N ILE A 6 26.09 -32.35 15.07
CA ILE A 6 27.27 -31.90 15.80
C ILE A 6 27.30 -32.49 17.20
N LEU A 7 26.17 -32.60 17.89
CA LEU A 7 26.10 -33.26 19.19
C LEU A 7 26.00 -34.78 19.10
N GLY A 8 25.72 -35.36 17.92
CA GLY A 8 25.54 -36.78 17.73
C GLY A 8 24.26 -37.34 18.33
N VAL A 9 23.19 -36.54 18.33
CA VAL A 9 21.85 -36.91 18.85
C VAL A 9 20.82 -36.94 17.75
N SER A 10 19.70 -37.64 18.00
CA SER A 10 18.53 -37.62 17.11
C SER A 10 17.80 -36.27 17.18
N GLN A 11 17.04 -35.96 16.14
CA GLN A 11 16.26 -34.69 16.05
C GLN A 11 15.11 -34.64 17.07
N ASP A 12 14.66 -35.77 17.56
CA ASP A 12 13.66 -35.97 18.62
C ASP A 12 14.26 -36.13 20.03
N ALA A 13 15.58 -36.06 20.18
CA ALA A 13 16.29 -36.19 21.46
C ALA A 13 15.73 -35.27 22.53
N GLY A 14 15.52 -35.81 23.73
CA GLY A 14 15.09 -35.08 24.91
C GLY A 14 16.18 -34.16 25.47
N GLU A 15 15.79 -33.24 26.36
CA GLU A 15 16.73 -32.28 26.98
C GLU A 15 17.87 -32.97 27.71
N ASP A 16 17.59 -34.08 28.42
CA ASP A 16 18.59 -34.86 29.15
C ASP A 16 19.61 -35.53 28.21
N GLU A 17 19.16 -36.00 27.05
CA GLU A 17 20.01 -36.60 26.02
C GLU A 17 20.94 -35.55 25.40
N ILE A 18 20.40 -34.37 25.08
CA ILE A 18 21.17 -33.23 24.55
C ILE A 18 22.25 -32.83 25.56
N LYS A 19 21.89 -32.72 26.86
CA LYS A 19 22.81 -32.38 27.93
C LYS A 19 23.90 -33.44 28.14
N LYS A 20 23.55 -34.73 28.06
CA LYS A 20 24.51 -35.86 28.16
C LYS A 20 25.46 -35.84 26.99
N ALA A 21 24.95 -35.67 25.76
CA ALA A 21 25.77 -35.61 24.55
C ALA A 21 26.75 -34.43 24.59
N TYR A 22 26.29 -33.25 24.99
CA TYR A 22 27.16 -32.09 25.18
C TYR A 22 28.31 -32.37 26.14
N ARG A 23 28.05 -32.98 27.32
CA ARG A 23 29.09 -33.29 28.29
C ARG A 23 30.12 -34.26 27.73
N GLN A 24 29.69 -35.23 26.92
CA GLN A 24 30.60 -36.17 26.27
C GLN A 24 31.47 -35.47 25.22
N GLN A 25 30.89 -34.69 24.34
CA GLN A 25 31.63 -33.98 23.30
C GLN A 25 32.54 -32.88 23.86
N ALA A 26 32.07 -32.16 24.88
CA ALA A 26 32.87 -31.14 25.55
C ALA A 26 34.08 -31.70 26.25
N LYS A 27 33.99 -32.92 26.85
CA LYS A 27 35.12 -33.60 27.47
C LYS A 27 36.17 -34.06 26.45
N VAL A 28 35.74 -34.48 25.26
CA VAL A 28 36.63 -34.96 24.18
C VAL A 28 37.37 -33.80 23.51
N HIS A 29 36.70 -32.68 23.34
CA HIS A 29 37.21 -31.54 22.57
C HIS A 29 37.61 -30.34 23.43
N HIS A 30 37.75 -30.52 24.77
CA HIS A 30 38.16 -29.43 25.67
C HIS A 30 39.55 -28.94 25.36
N PRO A 31 39.82 -27.63 25.27
CA PRO A 31 41.14 -27.06 24.96
C PRO A 31 42.23 -27.52 25.92
N ASP A 32 41.90 -27.59 27.23
CA ASP A 32 42.84 -28.02 28.27
C ASP A 32 43.24 -29.52 28.18
N GLY A 33 42.44 -30.33 27.46
CA GLY A 33 42.71 -31.74 27.19
C GLY A 33 43.36 -32.02 25.83
N GLY A 34 43.79 -31.00 25.10
CA GLY A 34 44.37 -31.13 23.76
C GLY A 34 43.35 -31.31 22.64
N GLY A 35 42.10 -30.98 22.90
CA GLY A 35 41.01 -31.02 21.92
C GLY A 35 41.07 -29.86 20.94
N ASP A 36 40.28 -29.98 19.84
CA ASP A 36 40.17 -28.97 18.79
C ASP A 36 39.21 -27.83 19.21
N ASP A 37 39.79 -26.64 19.36
CA ASP A 37 39.07 -25.42 19.78
C ASP A 37 37.91 -25.04 18.82
N ALA A 38 38.06 -25.28 17.52
CA ALA A 38 37.03 -25.04 16.52
C ALA A 38 35.84 -25.99 16.69
N ILE A 39 36.09 -27.26 16.98
CA ILE A 39 35.06 -28.27 17.26
C ILE A 39 34.35 -27.96 18.59
N PHE A 40 35.10 -27.61 19.63
CA PHE A 40 34.56 -27.25 20.93
C PHE A 40 33.59 -26.06 20.83
N LYS A 41 33.94 -25.04 20.02
CA LYS A 41 33.09 -23.89 19.77
C LYS A 41 31.78 -24.28 19.08
N GLN A 42 31.83 -25.15 18.06
CA GLN A 42 30.64 -25.67 17.37
C GLN A 42 29.73 -26.49 18.30
N VAL A 43 30.32 -27.36 19.14
CA VAL A 43 29.59 -28.16 20.14
C VAL A 43 28.88 -27.25 21.17
N SER A 44 29.57 -26.18 21.61
CA SER A 44 29.00 -25.22 22.57
C SER A 44 27.87 -24.43 21.96
N GLU A 45 27.99 -23.98 20.71
CA GLU A 45 26.93 -23.26 19.97
C GLU A 45 25.73 -24.17 19.75
N ALA A 46 25.92 -25.41 19.34
CA ALA A 46 24.87 -26.40 19.19
C ALA A 46 24.11 -26.62 20.50
N TYR A 47 24.79 -26.77 21.61
CA TYR A 47 24.16 -26.94 22.92
C TYR A 47 23.38 -25.70 23.35
N GLN A 48 23.96 -24.49 23.22
CA GLN A 48 23.28 -23.23 23.55
C GLN A 48 21.97 -23.04 22.77
N THR A 49 21.90 -23.56 21.56
CA THR A 49 20.71 -23.49 20.73
C THR A 49 19.70 -24.58 21.05
N LEU A 50 20.15 -25.82 21.25
CA LEU A 50 19.24 -26.97 21.44
C LEU A 50 18.79 -27.17 22.89
N SER A 51 19.50 -26.62 23.89
CA SER A 51 19.13 -26.68 25.30
C SER A 51 18.04 -25.69 25.71
N ASP A 52 17.83 -24.63 24.92
CA ASP A 52 16.76 -23.67 25.13
C ASP A 52 15.58 -24.03 24.24
N PRO A 53 14.39 -24.33 24.80
CA PRO A 53 13.23 -24.75 24.02
C PRO A 53 12.82 -23.74 22.93
N LYS A 54 12.93 -22.43 23.22
CA LYS A 54 12.57 -21.38 22.24
C LYS A 54 13.59 -21.30 21.10
N LYS A 55 14.89 -21.36 21.41
CA LYS A 55 15.95 -21.35 20.41
C LYS A 55 15.94 -22.62 19.57
N ARG A 56 15.73 -23.78 20.21
CA ARG A 56 15.58 -25.07 19.53
C ARG A 56 14.41 -25.05 18.53
N GLN A 57 13.27 -24.51 18.92
CA GLN A 57 12.11 -24.40 18.04
C GLN A 57 12.39 -23.49 16.84
N GLN A 58 12.98 -22.30 17.05
CA GLN A 58 13.36 -21.40 15.96
C GLN A 58 14.37 -22.05 15.00
N TYR A 59 15.30 -22.83 15.56
CA TYR A 59 16.27 -23.57 14.78
C TYR A 59 15.62 -24.70 13.97
N ASN A 60 14.68 -25.46 14.55
CA ASN A 60 13.95 -26.53 13.87
C ASN A 60 13.10 -25.99 12.71
N ILE A 61 12.44 -24.85 12.88
CA ILE A 61 11.75 -24.15 11.81
C ILE A 61 12.72 -23.75 10.68
N LYS A 62 13.89 -23.20 11.04
CA LYS A 62 14.91 -22.76 10.08
C LYS A 62 15.46 -23.88 9.22
N ILE A 63 15.61 -25.08 9.78
CA ILE A 63 16.14 -26.25 9.07
C ILE A 63 15.04 -27.21 8.53
N GLY A 64 13.75 -26.79 8.63
CA GLY A 64 12.61 -27.49 8.03
C GLY A 64 12.22 -28.82 8.71
N ILE A 65 12.58 -29.01 9.98
CA ILE A 65 12.28 -30.23 10.76
C ILE A 65 10.94 -30.10 11.51
N ALA A 66 10.52 -28.91 11.86
CA ALA A 66 9.27 -28.66 12.61
C ALA A 66 8.29 -27.87 11.76
N ASP A 67 7.05 -28.34 11.73
CA ASP A 67 5.90 -27.52 11.37
C ASP A 67 5.67 -26.51 12.53
N PRO A 68 5.65 -25.20 12.27
CA PRO A 68 5.60 -24.16 13.32
C PRO A 68 4.42 -24.28 14.30
N LEU A 69 3.43 -25.09 13.99
CA LEU A 69 2.18 -25.22 14.74
C LEU A 69 2.00 -26.52 15.50
N HIS A 70 2.45 -27.64 14.98
CA HIS A 70 2.13 -28.96 15.54
C HIS A 70 2.92 -29.28 16.83
N ASP A 71 4.19 -28.95 16.86
CA ASP A 71 5.10 -29.31 17.96
C ASP A 71 4.90 -28.40 19.20
N TRP A 72 4.55 -27.12 18.96
CA TRP A 72 4.28 -26.15 20.02
C TRP A 72 2.97 -26.46 20.77
N GLN A 73 1.96 -26.96 20.07
CA GLN A 73 0.67 -27.31 20.64
C GLN A 73 0.76 -28.49 21.61
N GLN A 74 1.53 -29.52 21.27
CA GLN A 74 1.72 -30.70 22.15
C GLN A 74 2.60 -30.36 23.38
N GLN A 75 3.70 -29.63 23.24
CA GLN A 75 4.56 -29.27 24.36
C GLN A 75 3.91 -28.25 25.30
N PHE A 76 3.10 -27.34 24.76
CA PHE A 76 2.39 -26.35 25.55
C PHE A 76 1.29 -27.00 26.44
N TRP A 77 0.56 -27.98 25.92
CA TRP A 77 -0.43 -28.73 26.68
C TRP A 77 0.19 -29.53 27.83
N HIS A 78 1.38 -30.06 27.64
CA HIS A 78 2.12 -30.80 28.67
C HIS A 78 2.78 -29.90 29.74
N ALA A 79 3.21 -28.69 29.38
CA ALA A 79 3.91 -27.80 30.30
C ALA A 79 2.95 -26.86 31.09
N PHE A 80 1.79 -26.53 30.55
CA PHE A 80 0.85 -25.58 31.11
C PHE A 80 -0.60 -26.10 31.23
N GLY A 81 -0.80 -27.38 31.07
CA GLY A 81 -2.12 -28.01 31.16
C GLY A 81 -2.72 -27.91 32.56
N GLY A 82 -3.52 -26.89 32.81
CA GLY A 82 -4.31 -26.80 34.05
C GLY A 82 -4.90 -25.45 34.42
N GLY A 83 -4.63 -24.38 33.71
CA GLY A 83 -5.14 -23.05 34.03
C GLY A 83 -6.22 -22.54 33.07
N SER A 84 -7.50 -22.52 33.56
CA SER A 84 -8.70 -22.16 32.79
C SER A 84 -8.74 -20.73 32.20
N GLY A 85 -7.71 -19.88 32.41
CA GLY A 85 -7.67 -18.50 31.94
C GLY A 85 -6.91 -18.30 30.64
N PHE A 86 -5.94 -19.18 30.30
CA PHE A 86 -5.12 -19.03 29.12
C PHE A 86 -5.72 -19.74 27.90
N SER A 87 -6.47 -20.83 28.12
CA SER A 87 -7.21 -21.51 27.07
C SER A 87 -8.24 -20.61 26.39
N GLN A 88 -8.88 -19.71 27.14
CA GLN A 88 -9.87 -18.77 26.59
C GLN A 88 -9.27 -17.67 25.70
N GLN A 89 -8.03 -17.26 25.98
CA GLN A 89 -7.33 -16.26 25.15
C GLN A 89 -6.68 -16.89 23.92
N PHE A 90 -6.25 -18.16 24.05
CA PHE A 90 -5.66 -18.92 22.94
C PHE A 90 -6.76 -19.38 21.96
N ASP A 91 -7.91 -19.84 22.47
CA ASP A 91 -9.09 -20.17 21.67
C ASP A 91 -9.63 -18.97 20.87
N ARG A 92 -9.49 -17.73 21.41
CA ARG A 92 -9.85 -16.50 20.67
C ARG A 92 -8.88 -16.11 19.58
N THR A 93 -7.62 -16.50 19.67
CA THR A 93 -6.58 -16.09 18.71
C THR A 93 -6.29 -17.17 17.66
N TYR A 94 -6.41 -18.45 18.04
CA TYR A 94 -6.07 -19.61 17.20
C TYR A 94 -7.12 -20.72 17.23
N GLY A 95 -8.18 -20.57 18.02
CA GLY A 95 -9.25 -21.53 18.18
C GLY A 95 -10.24 -21.56 17.00
N ALA A 96 -11.30 -22.34 17.15
CA ALA A 96 -12.35 -22.56 16.15
C ALA A 96 -13.02 -21.28 15.61
N ASP A 97 -12.92 -20.16 16.35
CA ASP A 97 -13.48 -18.85 15.99
C ASP A 97 -12.50 -17.93 15.25
N ALA A 98 -11.24 -18.33 15.06
CA ALA A 98 -10.28 -17.51 14.33
C ALA A 98 -10.64 -17.48 12.84
N LYS A 99 -10.87 -16.29 12.31
CA LYS A 99 -11.11 -16.10 10.87
C LYS A 99 -9.85 -16.37 10.05
N GLY A 100 -10.01 -16.61 8.75
CA GLY A 100 -8.92 -16.71 7.78
C GLY A 100 -8.11 -15.42 7.67
N GLN A 101 -6.97 -15.48 6.98
CA GLN A 101 -6.07 -14.33 6.80
C GLN A 101 -6.67 -13.24 5.93
N ASP A 102 -6.47 -11.99 6.36
CA ASP A 102 -6.78 -10.82 5.55
C ASP A 102 -5.76 -10.66 4.42
N VAL A 103 -6.22 -10.26 3.23
CA VAL A 103 -5.39 -10.03 2.05
C VAL A 103 -5.34 -8.54 1.75
N ARG A 104 -4.15 -8.00 1.48
CA ARG A 104 -3.96 -6.60 1.05
C ARG A 104 -3.60 -6.57 -0.42
N ILE A 105 -4.35 -5.79 -1.20
CA ILE A 105 -4.14 -5.64 -2.65
C ILE A 105 -4.07 -4.15 -2.97
N ARG A 106 -3.05 -3.75 -3.72
CA ARG A 106 -2.96 -2.41 -4.30
C ARG A 106 -3.76 -2.40 -5.59
N LEU A 107 -4.65 -1.43 -5.71
CA LEU A 107 -5.51 -1.26 -6.87
C LEU A 107 -5.19 0.06 -7.56
N ASN A 108 -4.58 -0.03 -8.73
CA ASN A 108 -4.24 1.13 -9.53
C ASN A 108 -5.46 1.57 -10.34
N LEU A 109 -5.78 2.87 -10.26
CA LEU A 109 -6.88 3.50 -10.96
C LEU A 109 -6.37 4.64 -11.84
N THR A 110 -6.84 4.71 -13.06
CA THR A 110 -6.62 5.86 -13.96
C THR A 110 -7.49 7.04 -13.55
N MET A 111 -7.18 8.25 -14.05
CA MET A 111 -7.96 9.45 -13.73
C MET A 111 -9.41 9.35 -14.23
N ASP A 112 -9.64 8.72 -15.40
CA ASP A 112 -10.99 8.44 -15.91
C ASP A 112 -11.78 7.54 -14.96
N GLU A 113 -11.16 6.48 -14.46
CA GLU A 113 -11.79 5.54 -13.53
C GLU A 113 -12.12 6.19 -12.19
N ILE A 114 -11.33 7.18 -11.77
CA ILE A 114 -11.59 7.97 -10.57
C ILE A 114 -12.74 8.96 -10.84
N TYR A 115 -12.73 9.57 -12.03
CA TYR A 115 -13.72 10.59 -12.41
C TYR A 115 -15.12 9.99 -12.61
N TYR A 116 -15.22 8.91 -13.37
CA TYR A 116 -16.52 8.29 -13.71
C TYR A 116 -16.92 7.17 -12.74
N GLY A 117 -15.99 6.68 -11.93
CA GLY A 117 -16.15 5.43 -11.20
C GLY A 117 -15.95 4.22 -12.11
N THR A 118 -15.70 3.06 -11.53
CA THR A 118 -15.43 1.85 -12.30
C THR A 118 -15.82 0.59 -11.54
N THR A 119 -15.80 -0.54 -12.22
CA THR A 119 -15.87 -1.88 -11.61
C THR A 119 -14.60 -2.64 -11.93
N LYS A 120 -13.81 -2.96 -10.92
CA LYS A 120 -12.56 -3.70 -11.06
C LYS A 120 -12.73 -5.17 -10.71
N TYR A 121 -12.09 -6.00 -11.50
CA TYR A 121 -11.94 -7.41 -11.21
C TYR A 121 -10.75 -7.63 -10.29
N VAL A 122 -10.98 -8.27 -9.16
CA VAL A 122 -9.97 -8.55 -8.13
C VAL A 122 -9.80 -10.05 -7.99
N ASP A 123 -8.55 -10.49 -8.08
CA ASP A 123 -8.13 -11.87 -7.86
C ASP A 123 -7.26 -11.96 -6.59
N THR A 124 -7.69 -12.76 -5.64
CA THR A 124 -6.94 -13.02 -4.39
C THR A 124 -6.08 -14.28 -4.45
N GLY A 125 -6.05 -14.96 -5.61
CA GLY A 125 -5.47 -16.29 -5.77
C GLY A 125 -6.43 -17.42 -5.42
N GLU A 126 -7.31 -17.24 -4.44
CA GLU A 126 -8.35 -18.21 -4.06
C GLU A 126 -9.75 -17.83 -4.56
N LYS A 127 -10.03 -16.55 -4.67
CA LYS A 127 -11.34 -16.03 -5.13
C LYS A 127 -11.18 -14.88 -6.10
N LYS A 128 -12.09 -14.84 -7.05
CA LYS A 128 -12.22 -13.81 -8.06
C LYS A 128 -13.58 -13.14 -7.91
N PHE A 129 -13.61 -11.83 -7.91
CA PHE A 129 -14.86 -11.07 -7.75
C PHE A 129 -14.73 -9.65 -8.28
N ASN A 130 -15.87 -9.05 -8.61
CA ASN A 130 -15.94 -7.66 -9.04
C ASN A 130 -16.15 -6.74 -7.84
N VAL A 131 -15.48 -5.59 -7.86
CA VAL A 131 -15.61 -4.53 -6.86
C VAL A 131 -15.99 -3.25 -7.56
N LYS A 132 -17.13 -2.69 -7.18
CA LYS A 132 -17.55 -1.36 -7.65
C LYS A 132 -16.76 -0.30 -6.90
N ILE A 133 -16.03 0.51 -7.64
CA ILE A 133 -15.26 1.65 -7.11
C ILE A 133 -16.09 2.92 -7.38
N PRO A 134 -16.49 3.64 -6.34
CA PRO A 134 -17.24 4.88 -6.52
C PRO A 134 -16.34 5.99 -7.08
N ARG A 135 -16.97 6.94 -7.79
CA ARG A 135 -16.30 8.14 -8.30
C ARG A 135 -15.72 8.99 -7.17
N GLY A 136 -14.67 9.74 -7.44
CA GLY A 136 -14.06 10.65 -6.48
C GLY A 136 -13.27 9.96 -5.35
N ILE A 137 -12.97 8.66 -5.45
CA ILE A 137 -12.22 7.96 -4.42
C ILE A 137 -10.81 8.54 -4.32
N LYS A 138 -10.37 8.88 -3.10
CA LYS A 138 -9.08 9.53 -2.86
C LYS A 138 -7.91 8.55 -2.95
N ASN A 139 -6.76 9.07 -3.36
CA ASN A 139 -5.51 8.31 -3.34
C ASN A 139 -5.18 7.82 -1.92
N GLY A 140 -4.73 6.59 -1.78
CA GLY A 140 -4.45 5.97 -0.49
C GLY A 140 -5.68 5.45 0.28
N SER A 141 -6.91 5.64 -0.24
CA SER A 141 -8.12 5.11 0.39
C SER A 141 -8.06 3.61 0.55
N LYS A 142 -8.64 3.11 1.65
CA LYS A 142 -8.69 1.68 1.98
C LYS A 142 -10.14 1.20 1.93
N LEU A 143 -10.43 0.28 1.01
CA LEU A 143 -11.73 -0.38 0.90
C LEU A 143 -11.64 -1.79 1.48
N ARG A 144 -12.47 -2.08 2.48
CA ARG A 144 -12.56 -3.40 3.10
C ARG A 144 -13.68 -4.22 2.50
N ILE A 145 -13.35 -5.37 1.95
CA ILE A 145 -14.31 -6.33 1.38
C ILE A 145 -14.37 -7.54 2.31
N ARG A 146 -15.45 -7.64 3.07
CA ARG A 146 -15.61 -8.67 4.09
C ARG A 146 -15.73 -10.07 3.48
N GLY A 147 -15.09 -11.04 4.13
CA GLY A 147 -15.19 -12.46 3.78
C GLY A 147 -14.64 -12.85 2.40
N LYS A 148 -13.81 -11.99 1.78
CA LYS A 148 -13.17 -12.26 0.48
C LYS A 148 -11.67 -12.55 0.58
N GLY A 149 -11.11 -12.53 1.79
CA GLY A 149 -9.74 -12.92 2.08
C GLY A 149 -9.53 -14.44 2.03
N ARG A 150 -8.42 -14.91 2.57
CA ARG A 150 -8.07 -16.33 2.55
C ARG A 150 -8.96 -17.15 3.49
N GLN A 151 -9.11 -18.44 3.17
CA GLN A 151 -9.72 -19.41 4.07
C GLN A 151 -8.79 -19.66 5.27
N HIS A 152 -9.38 -20.04 6.42
CA HIS A 152 -8.59 -20.50 7.55
C HIS A 152 -7.89 -21.83 7.19
N PRO A 153 -6.55 -21.97 7.38
CA PRO A 153 -5.80 -23.11 6.86
C PRO A 153 -6.21 -24.46 7.46
N TYR A 154 -6.72 -24.46 8.69
CA TYR A 154 -7.04 -25.67 9.44
C TYR A 154 -8.55 -25.83 9.75
N ASN A 155 -9.37 -24.80 9.49
CA ASN A 155 -10.81 -24.85 9.74
C ASN A 155 -11.57 -24.25 8.56
N SER A 156 -12.06 -25.14 7.67
CA SER A 156 -12.84 -24.72 6.50
C SER A 156 -14.23 -24.14 6.86
N SER A 157 -14.72 -24.39 8.08
CA SER A 157 -15.98 -23.82 8.57
C SER A 157 -15.79 -22.43 9.18
N ALA A 158 -14.55 -21.99 9.46
CA ALA A 158 -14.25 -20.67 9.98
C ALA A 158 -14.53 -19.57 8.94
N PRO A 159 -14.94 -18.38 9.38
CA PRO A 159 -15.13 -17.24 8.49
C PRO A 159 -13.83 -16.92 7.73
N ARG A 160 -13.96 -16.59 6.46
CA ARG A 160 -12.82 -16.13 5.68
C ARG A 160 -12.31 -14.78 6.20
N GLY A 161 -11.04 -14.50 5.96
CA GLY A 161 -10.48 -13.17 6.15
C GLY A 161 -11.12 -12.12 5.23
N ASP A 162 -10.69 -10.90 5.32
CA ASP A 162 -11.17 -9.80 4.51
C ASP A 162 -10.13 -9.41 3.45
N VAL A 163 -10.57 -8.74 2.39
CA VAL A 163 -9.67 -8.08 1.45
C VAL A 163 -9.62 -6.60 1.77
N MET A 164 -8.41 -6.06 1.92
CA MET A 164 -8.15 -4.63 2.03
C MET A 164 -7.57 -4.14 0.70
N LEU A 165 -8.38 -3.43 -0.08
CA LEU A 165 -7.92 -2.76 -1.29
C LEU A 165 -7.34 -1.39 -0.91
N ILE A 166 -6.11 -1.12 -1.36
CA ILE A 166 -5.43 0.16 -1.19
C ILE A 166 -5.41 0.84 -2.54
N ILE A 167 -6.14 1.94 -2.65
CA ILE A 167 -6.28 2.67 -3.91
C ILE A 167 -5.00 3.45 -4.20
N GLN A 168 -4.48 3.32 -5.42
CA GLN A 168 -3.38 4.11 -5.94
C GLN A 168 -3.78 4.76 -7.26
N TRP A 169 -3.60 6.07 -7.35
CA TRP A 169 -3.86 6.81 -8.58
C TRP A 169 -2.71 6.65 -9.57
N ILE A 170 -3.04 6.35 -10.81
CA ILE A 170 -2.13 6.53 -11.95
C ILE A 170 -2.31 7.97 -12.41
N ILE A 171 -1.33 8.83 -12.10
CA ILE A 171 -1.39 10.25 -12.41
C ILE A 171 -1.15 10.43 -13.92
N ASN A 172 -2.06 11.17 -14.57
CA ASN A 172 -1.82 11.69 -15.91
C ASN A 172 -1.05 13.01 -15.79
N PRO A 173 0.17 13.15 -16.38
CA PRO A 173 0.97 14.38 -16.26
C PRO A 173 0.31 15.59 -16.93
N GLU A 174 -0.63 15.38 -17.85
CA GLU A 174 -1.38 16.45 -18.53
C GLU A 174 -2.55 16.96 -17.69
N LEU A 175 -2.88 16.30 -16.57
CA LEU A 175 -3.98 16.68 -15.69
C LEU A 175 -3.45 17.11 -14.33
N ILE A 176 -3.51 18.39 -14.05
CA ILE A 176 -3.11 18.94 -12.76
C ILE A 176 -4.33 18.95 -11.85
N VAL A 177 -4.26 18.17 -10.77
CA VAL A 177 -5.31 18.09 -9.75
C VAL A 177 -4.76 18.53 -8.40
N ASN A 178 -5.45 19.46 -7.75
CA ASN A 178 -5.15 19.88 -6.40
C ASN A 178 -6.42 19.82 -5.54
N GLY A 179 -6.47 18.90 -4.60
CA GLY A 179 -7.68 18.55 -3.87
C GLY A 179 -8.75 18.01 -4.80
N ASP A 180 -9.90 18.68 -4.84
CA ASP A 180 -11.00 18.36 -5.75
C ASP A 180 -11.05 19.32 -6.97
N SER A 181 -10.03 20.19 -7.13
CA SER A 181 -9.96 21.15 -8.25
C SER A 181 -9.06 20.64 -9.36
N ILE A 182 -9.49 20.86 -10.62
CA ILE A 182 -8.71 20.63 -11.83
C ILE A 182 -8.14 21.97 -12.28
N TRP A 183 -6.85 22.00 -12.60
CA TRP A 183 -6.14 23.21 -13.01
C TRP A 183 -5.74 23.10 -14.48
N VAL A 184 -5.96 24.19 -15.22
CA VAL A 184 -5.63 24.29 -16.64
C VAL A 184 -5.07 25.66 -16.94
N ASP A 185 -3.98 25.71 -17.72
CA ASP A 185 -3.44 26.93 -18.29
C ASP A 185 -4.00 27.15 -19.69
N VAL A 186 -4.52 28.35 -19.96
CA VAL A 186 -5.07 28.74 -21.27
C VAL A 186 -4.34 29.97 -21.77
N SER A 187 -3.72 29.86 -22.94
CA SER A 187 -3.02 30.98 -23.57
C SER A 187 -3.88 31.60 -24.67
N LEU A 188 -4.11 32.91 -24.56
CA LEU A 188 -4.94 33.69 -25.47
C LEU A 188 -4.19 34.95 -25.93
N PRO A 189 -4.44 35.43 -27.14
CA PRO A 189 -3.99 36.75 -27.55
C PRO A 189 -4.41 37.84 -26.56
N PHE A 190 -3.56 38.82 -26.31
CA PHE A 190 -3.86 39.87 -25.33
C PHE A 190 -5.16 40.61 -25.62
N TYR A 191 -5.53 40.80 -26.89
CA TYR A 191 -6.78 41.48 -27.29
C TYR A 191 -8.02 40.64 -26.93
N ASP A 192 -7.93 39.31 -26.94
CA ASP A 192 -9.03 38.43 -26.50
C ASP A 192 -9.22 38.50 -24.98
N LEU A 193 -8.13 38.71 -24.25
CA LEU A 193 -8.19 38.95 -22.79
C LEU A 193 -8.86 40.30 -22.50
N LEU A 194 -8.55 41.34 -23.26
CA LEU A 194 -9.11 42.68 -23.07
C LEU A 194 -10.58 42.77 -23.50
N LEU A 195 -10.93 42.19 -24.65
CA LEU A 195 -12.27 42.26 -25.22
C LEU A 195 -13.24 41.27 -24.61
N GLY A 196 -12.72 40.20 -24.04
CA GLY A 196 -13.47 39.02 -23.63
C GLY A 196 -13.72 38.09 -24.79
N THR A 197 -13.80 36.80 -24.53
CA THR A 197 -14.01 35.78 -25.55
C THR A 197 -14.57 34.51 -24.93
N ARG A 198 -14.92 33.53 -25.76
CA ARG A 198 -15.20 32.15 -25.33
C ARG A 198 -14.10 31.23 -25.84
N VAL A 199 -13.61 30.37 -24.96
CA VAL A 199 -12.52 29.47 -25.28
C VAL A 199 -12.89 28.04 -24.95
N GLN A 200 -12.54 27.11 -25.85
CA GLN A 200 -12.65 25.69 -25.62
C GLN A 200 -11.50 25.22 -24.73
N VAL A 201 -11.85 24.79 -23.52
CA VAL A 201 -10.88 24.21 -22.57
C VAL A 201 -10.95 22.69 -22.69
N LYS A 202 -9.83 22.09 -23.06
CA LYS A 202 -9.68 20.64 -23.21
C LYS A 202 -8.85 20.10 -22.05
N THR A 203 -9.43 19.13 -21.36
CA THR A 203 -8.73 18.34 -20.37
C THR A 203 -8.71 16.88 -20.81
N PRO A 204 -7.85 16.02 -20.26
CA PRO A 204 -7.91 14.60 -20.52
C PRO A 204 -9.24 13.93 -20.13
N LEU A 205 -10.07 14.57 -19.30
CA LEU A 205 -11.33 14.02 -18.79
C LEU A 205 -12.56 14.52 -19.56
N PHE A 206 -12.55 15.78 -20.00
CA PHE A 206 -13.67 16.42 -20.69
C PHE A 206 -13.24 17.65 -21.48
N GLU A 207 -14.11 18.11 -22.35
CA GLU A 207 -14.00 19.40 -23.03
C GLU A 207 -15.16 20.29 -22.58
N THR A 208 -14.91 21.58 -22.41
CA THR A 208 -15.92 22.57 -22.02
C THR A 208 -15.62 23.94 -22.62
N GLU A 209 -16.66 24.74 -22.79
CA GLU A 209 -16.52 26.14 -23.19
C GLU A 209 -16.48 27.04 -21.94
N VAL A 210 -15.49 27.93 -21.88
CA VAL A 210 -15.31 28.86 -20.76
C VAL A 210 -15.42 30.30 -21.30
N GLU A 211 -16.22 31.11 -20.65
CA GLU A 211 -16.34 32.52 -20.93
C GLU A 211 -15.21 33.29 -20.22
N VAL A 212 -14.39 33.99 -20.99
CA VAL A 212 -13.37 34.90 -20.51
C VAL A 212 -13.94 36.31 -20.45
N PRO A 213 -14.11 36.91 -19.26
CA PRO A 213 -14.67 38.25 -19.15
C PRO A 213 -13.76 39.30 -19.79
N SER A 214 -14.33 40.37 -20.30
CA SER A 214 -13.59 41.53 -20.75
C SER A 214 -12.73 42.12 -19.61
N ASN A 215 -11.66 42.87 -19.96
CA ASN A 215 -10.65 43.37 -19.03
C ASN A 215 -9.98 42.24 -18.20
N SER A 216 -9.83 41.06 -18.80
CA SER A 216 -8.96 40.01 -18.24
C SER A 216 -7.51 40.35 -18.51
N TYR A 217 -6.61 39.82 -17.69
CA TYR A 217 -5.18 40.10 -17.73
C TYR A 217 -4.36 38.81 -17.60
N ASP A 218 -3.08 38.92 -17.91
CA ASP A 218 -2.15 37.78 -17.74
C ASP A 218 -2.07 37.33 -16.28
N GLY A 219 -2.22 36.03 -16.04
CA GLY A 219 -2.24 35.45 -14.70
C GLY A 219 -3.62 35.48 -14.01
N ARG A 220 -4.67 36.04 -14.62
CA ARG A 220 -6.02 36.00 -14.03
C ARG A 220 -6.49 34.56 -13.89
N MET A 221 -7.08 34.27 -12.73
CA MET A 221 -7.71 32.98 -12.42
C MET A 221 -9.21 33.05 -12.61
N LEU A 222 -9.77 32.12 -13.36
CA LEU A 222 -11.22 31.90 -13.45
C LEU A 222 -11.58 30.64 -12.69
N GLU A 223 -12.62 30.70 -11.88
CA GLU A 223 -13.13 29.58 -11.10
C GLU A 223 -14.49 29.17 -11.66
N ILE A 224 -14.62 27.93 -12.10
CA ILE A 224 -15.86 27.37 -12.61
C ILE A 224 -16.31 26.25 -11.67
N GLU A 225 -17.39 26.50 -10.96
CA GLU A 225 -17.97 25.55 -10.02
C GLU A 225 -18.52 24.31 -10.73
N GLY A 226 -18.40 23.16 -10.07
CA GLY A 226 -18.99 21.91 -10.54
C GLY A 226 -18.26 21.25 -11.72
N MET A 227 -17.07 21.75 -12.11
CA MET A 227 -16.27 21.23 -13.22
C MET A 227 -14.90 20.70 -12.78
N GLY A 228 -14.70 20.43 -11.50
CA GLY A 228 -13.51 19.78 -10.96
C GLY A 228 -13.67 18.27 -10.84
N MET A 229 -12.86 17.66 -9.98
CA MET A 229 -12.95 16.24 -9.64
C MET A 229 -14.25 15.96 -8.87
N PRO A 230 -14.84 14.77 -9.04
CA PRO A 230 -16.01 14.37 -8.25
C PRO A 230 -15.64 14.26 -6.78
N ILE A 231 -16.52 14.75 -5.91
CA ILE A 231 -16.36 14.66 -4.47
C ILE A 231 -16.89 13.31 -3.99
N TYR A 232 -16.05 12.54 -3.31
CA TYR A 232 -16.36 11.18 -2.88
C TYR A 232 -17.66 11.09 -2.07
N ASN A 233 -18.51 10.13 -2.41
CA ASN A 233 -19.84 9.88 -1.82
C ASN A 233 -20.85 11.03 -1.95
N THR A 234 -20.67 11.94 -2.89
CA THR A 234 -21.63 13.00 -3.21
C THR A 234 -21.91 13.02 -4.71
N ASP A 235 -22.91 13.82 -5.11
CA ASP A 235 -23.18 14.13 -6.52
C ASP A 235 -22.52 15.44 -6.96
N GLN A 236 -21.68 16.03 -6.10
CA GLN A 236 -21.00 17.28 -6.34
C GLN A 236 -19.65 17.08 -6.99
N TYR A 237 -19.19 18.11 -7.67
CA TYR A 237 -17.86 18.22 -8.27
C TYR A 237 -17.15 19.44 -7.69
N GLY A 238 -15.84 19.39 -7.65
CA GLY A 238 -14.99 20.54 -7.30
C GLY A 238 -15.00 21.61 -8.38
N LYS A 239 -13.96 22.42 -8.41
CA LYS A 239 -13.82 23.57 -9.34
C LYS A 239 -12.88 23.23 -10.50
N LEU A 240 -13.15 23.80 -11.68
CA LEU A 240 -12.15 23.98 -12.71
C LEU A 240 -11.48 25.35 -12.52
N MET A 241 -10.19 25.36 -12.34
CA MET A 241 -9.36 26.54 -12.17
C MET A 241 -8.65 26.81 -13.49
N VAL A 242 -9.04 27.88 -14.19
CA VAL A 242 -8.45 28.27 -15.47
C VAL A 242 -7.54 29.47 -15.26
N LYS A 243 -6.24 29.28 -15.48
CA LYS A 243 -5.27 30.36 -15.44
C LYS A 243 -5.04 30.90 -16.84
N LEU A 244 -5.31 32.18 -17.02
CA LEU A 244 -5.18 32.85 -18.30
C LEU A 244 -3.73 33.32 -18.50
N HIS A 245 -3.21 33.14 -19.68
CA HIS A 245 -1.89 33.62 -20.11
C HIS A 245 -2.02 34.42 -21.40
N ALA A 246 -1.34 35.57 -21.45
CA ALA A 246 -1.22 36.34 -22.68
C ALA A 246 -0.23 35.66 -23.62
N SER A 247 -0.67 35.27 -24.81
CA SER A 247 0.22 34.75 -25.86
C SER A 247 0.82 35.87 -26.72
N PRO A 248 2.05 35.69 -27.20
CA PRO A 248 2.64 36.62 -28.14
C PRO A 248 1.81 36.73 -29.42
N VAL A 249 1.69 37.95 -29.92
CA VAL A 249 1.01 38.23 -31.21
C VAL A 249 1.93 39.03 -32.12
N ASN A 250 1.92 38.73 -33.42
CA ASN A 250 2.60 39.51 -34.40
C ASN A 250 1.64 40.58 -34.94
N LEU A 251 1.95 41.84 -34.69
CA LEU A 251 1.13 42.98 -35.09
C LEU A 251 1.76 43.65 -36.31
N ASN A 252 0.92 44.10 -37.27
CA ASN A 252 1.36 44.92 -38.38
C ASN A 252 1.48 46.40 -37.93
N GLU A 253 2.03 47.24 -38.81
CA GLU A 253 2.29 48.67 -38.52
C GLU A 253 1.01 49.42 -38.13
N GLN A 254 -0.09 49.17 -38.81
CA GLN A 254 -1.38 49.80 -38.50
C GLN A 254 -1.90 49.42 -37.12
N GLN A 255 -1.76 48.14 -36.77
CA GLN A 255 -2.21 47.66 -35.43
C GLN A 255 -1.30 48.23 -34.31
N LEU A 256 0.00 48.35 -34.54
CA LEU A 256 0.92 48.98 -33.61
C LEU A 256 0.59 50.45 -33.41
N GLU A 257 0.19 51.18 -34.48
CA GLU A 257 -0.22 52.55 -34.39
C GLU A 257 -1.49 52.75 -33.53
N LEU A 258 -2.49 51.84 -33.69
CA LEU A 258 -3.70 51.85 -32.87
C LEU A 258 -3.37 51.62 -31.39
N ILE A 259 -2.45 50.73 -31.07
CA ILE A 259 -2.02 50.48 -29.69
C ILE A 259 -1.30 51.71 -29.12
N LYS A 260 -0.48 52.41 -29.90
CA LYS A 260 0.12 53.67 -29.46
C LYS A 260 -0.95 54.72 -29.09
N GLN A 261 -1.96 54.90 -29.95
CA GLN A 261 -3.06 55.81 -29.67
C GLN A 261 -3.78 55.48 -28.37
N ILE A 262 -4.02 54.18 -28.11
CA ILE A 262 -4.59 53.71 -26.85
C ILE A 262 -3.69 54.08 -25.68
N LYS A 263 -2.36 53.83 -25.78
CA LYS A 263 -1.40 54.16 -24.75
C LYS A 263 -1.41 55.65 -24.45
N ASP A 264 -1.30 56.47 -25.51
CA ASP A 264 -1.27 57.94 -25.38
C ASP A 264 -2.56 58.51 -24.74
N SER A 265 -3.69 57.84 -24.93
CA SER A 265 -4.96 58.20 -24.28
C SER A 265 -5.01 57.86 -22.78
N TYR A 266 -4.12 56.98 -22.30
CA TYR A 266 -3.99 56.66 -20.87
C TYR A 266 -3.00 57.57 -20.12
N ASP A 267 -1.99 58.07 -20.83
CA ASP A 267 -0.92 58.92 -20.26
C ASP A 267 -1.30 60.41 -20.26
N GLY A 268 -2.44 60.81 -20.81
CA GLY A 268 -3.01 62.16 -20.80
C GLY A 268 -4.14 62.31 -19.76
#